data_e0f3fbed8966e662cc148add5b8592b5
#
_entry.id   e0f3fbed8966e662cc148add5b8592b5
#
_cell.length_a   1.000
_cell.length_b   1.000
_cell.length_c   1.000
_cell.angle_alpha   90.00
_cell.angle_beta   90.00
_cell.angle_gamma   90.00
#
_symmetry.space_group_name_H-M   'P 1'
#
loop_
_entity.id
_entity.type
_entity.pdbx_description
1 polymer ?
#
loop_
_entity_poly.entity_id
_entity_poly.type
_entity_poly.pdbx_seq_one_letter_code
_entity_poly.pdbx_strand_id
1 'polypeptide(L)'
;MSRSFDPQPILLDGRHVRLEPLSPRHAAALFAVSQTPEIWRWLSLPMCRGVSEVEAWIAAALQAQAAGTEVPFAIIRQSDGAVVGSTRYLDIRRPHRALEIGWTWLAREAQRTAINTEAKLLLLTHAFETHGAVRVQLKTDERNEQSRAAIARLGAVFEGILRNFQTRVHDGYVRNTAMYSITAEEWPATRARLQRNLVR
;
A
#
# COMPACT_ATOMS: atom_id res chain seq x y z
N MET A 1 15.18 -26.41 -0.66
CA MET A 1 14.71 -25.72 -1.90
C MET A 1 14.37 -24.29 -1.50
N SER A 2 15.02 -23.29 -2.10
CA SER A 2 14.68 -21.87 -1.88
C SER A 2 13.25 -21.63 -2.37
N ARG A 3 12.35 -21.15 -1.48
CA ARG A 3 11.01 -20.74 -1.92
C ARG A 3 11.15 -19.63 -2.95
N SER A 4 10.45 -19.75 -4.08
CA SER A 4 10.42 -18.69 -5.10
C SER A 4 9.80 -17.44 -4.47
N PHE A 5 10.47 -16.28 -4.64
CA PHE A 5 9.92 -14.98 -4.27
C PHE A 5 8.92 -14.56 -5.34
N ASP A 6 7.67 -14.93 -5.16
CA ASP A 6 6.61 -14.67 -6.15
C ASP A 6 5.28 -14.35 -5.43
N PRO A 7 5.09 -13.12 -4.94
CA PRO A 7 3.84 -12.71 -4.32
C PRO A 7 2.66 -12.85 -5.28
N GLN A 8 1.63 -13.57 -4.83
CA GLN A 8 0.41 -13.83 -5.58
C GLN A 8 -0.79 -13.20 -4.87
N PRO A 9 -1.92 -12.98 -5.59
CA PRO A 9 -3.17 -12.55 -4.97
C PRO A 9 -3.60 -13.53 -3.87
N ILE A 10 -3.81 -13.03 -2.67
CA ILE A 10 -4.20 -13.80 -1.51
C ILE A 10 -5.10 -12.96 -0.59
N LEU A 11 -5.97 -13.61 0.16
CA LEU A 11 -6.68 -13.01 1.27
C LEU A 11 -5.74 -12.91 2.48
N LEU A 12 -5.56 -11.72 3.04
CA LEU A 12 -4.85 -11.50 4.29
C LEU A 12 -5.84 -11.01 5.33
N ASP A 13 -6.04 -11.81 6.38
CA ASP A 13 -7.09 -11.59 7.37
C ASP A 13 -6.49 -11.17 8.71
N GLY A 14 -6.97 -10.04 9.25
CA GLY A 14 -6.58 -9.47 10.52
C GLY A 14 -7.78 -9.27 11.45
N ARG A 15 -7.56 -8.62 12.59
CA ARG A 15 -8.60 -8.32 13.58
C ARG A 15 -9.45 -7.11 13.19
N HIS A 16 -8.81 -6.06 12.67
CA HIS A 16 -9.44 -4.77 12.31
C HIS A 16 -9.65 -4.63 10.82
N VAL A 17 -8.83 -5.31 10.03
CA VAL A 17 -8.82 -5.18 8.57
C VAL A 17 -8.61 -6.52 7.90
N ARG A 18 -9.27 -6.69 6.75
CA ARG A 18 -9.02 -7.75 5.79
C ARG A 18 -8.56 -7.12 4.48
N LEU A 19 -7.52 -7.68 3.89
CA LEU A 19 -7.03 -7.30 2.56
C LEU A 19 -7.50 -8.36 1.57
N GLU A 20 -8.45 -7.98 0.71
CA GLU A 20 -8.94 -8.85 -0.34
C GLU A 20 -8.22 -8.57 -1.67
N PRO A 21 -7.93 -9.58 -2.49
CA PRO A 21 -7.51 -9.34 -3.86
C PRO A 21 -8.46 -8.36 -4.55
N LEU A 22 -7.90 -7.31 -5.15
CA LEU A 22 -8.69 -6.28 -5.82
C LEU A 22 -9.46 -6.91 -6.99
N SER A 23 -10.72 -6.54 -7.15
CA SER A 23 -11.58 -7.05 -8.22
C SER A 23 -12.62 -6.00 -8.63
N PRO A 24 -13.25 -6.14 -9.81
CA PRO A 24 -14.27 -5.19 -10.30
C PRO A 24 -15.43 -4.96 -9.33
N ARG A 25 -15.77 -5.95 -8.51
CA ARG A 25 -16.86 -5.83 -7.51
C ARG A 25 -16.66 -4.73 -6.48
N HIS A 26 -15.40 -4.29 -6.28
CA HIS A 26 -15.07 -3.22 -5.32
C HIS A 26 -15.28 -1.81 -5.88
N ALA A 27 -15.55 -1.66 -7.19
CA ALA A 27 -15.54 -0.36 -7.86
C ALA A 27 -16.50 0.66 -7.25
N ALA A 28 -17.78 0.28 -7.08
CA ALA A 28 -18.79 1.19 -6.54
C ALA A 28 -18.46 1.61 -5.10
N ALA A 29 -18.03 0.68 -4.25
CA ALA A 29 -17.67 0.97 -2.86
C ALA A 29 -16.41 1.83 -2.77
N LEU A 30 -15.37 1.54 -3.57
CA LEU A 30 -14.16 2.37 -3.65
C LEU A 30 -14.49 3.77 -4.15
N PHE A 31 -15.36 3.91 -5.16
CA PHE A 31 -15.80 5.22 -5.62
C PHE A 31 -16.46 6.01 -4.48
N ALA A 32 -17.41 5.41 -3.78
CA ALA A 32 -18.14 6.09 -2.71
C ALA A 32 -17.22 6.65 -1.60
N VAL A 33 -16.18 5.90 -1.21
CA VAL A 33 -15.26 6.31 -0.13
C VAL A 33 -14.07 7.15 -0.59
N SER A 34 -13.89 7.34 -1.88
CA SER A 34 -12.76 8.06 -2.48
C SER A 34 -13.05 9.53 -2.78
N GLN A 35 -14.26 10.04 -2.48
CA GLN A 35 -14.73 11.37 -2.89
C GLN A 35 -14.20 12.51 -2.01
N THR A 36 -13.04 12.32 -1.39
CA THR A 36 -12.35 13.33 -0.58
C THR A 36 -11.08 13.78 -1.32
N PRO A 37 -11.00 15.03 -1.84
CA PRO A 37 -9.88 15.48 -2.68
C PRO A 37 -8.51 15.34 -2.02
N GLU A 38 -8.43 15.47 -0.69
CA GLU A 38 -7.20 15.36 0.08
C GLU A 38 -6.54 13.98 -0.04
N ILE A 39 -7.32 12.91 -0.29
CA ILE A 39 -6.80 11.55 -0.54
C ILE A 39 -5.90 11.54 -1.77
N TRP A 40 -6.28 12.28 -2.82
CA TRP A 40 -5.66 12.27 -4.13
C TRP A 40 -4.50 13.25 -4.29
N ARG A 41 -4.39 14.22 -3.36
CA ARG A 41 -3.40 15.31 -3.44
C ARG A 41 -1.98 14.82 -3.71
N TRP A 42 -1.59 13.69 -3.15
CA TRP A 42 -0.23 13.16 -3.23
C TRP A 42 -0.11 11.90 -4.08
N LEU A 43 -1.22 11.42 -4.62
CA LEU A 43 -1.25 10.29 -5.54
C LEU A 43 -0.94 10.74 -6.97
N SER A 44 -0.48 9.80 -7.79
CA SER A 44 -0.13 10.09 -9.20
C SER A 44 -1.36 10.11 -10.12
N LEU A 45 -2.55 9.84 -9.59
CA LEU A 45 -3.81 9.90 -10.30
C LEU A 45 -4.70 11.01 -9.77
N PRO A 46 -5.55 11.60 -10.60
CA PRO A 46 -6.60 12.49 -10.15
C PRO A 46 -7.70 11.69 -9.42
N MET A 47 -8.51 12.40 -8.66
CA MET A 47 -9.74 11.84 -8.09
C MET A 47 -10.67 11.35 -9.20
N CYS A 48 -11.18 10.14 -9.08
CA CYS A 48 -12.15 9.59 -10.01
C CYS A 48 -13.50 10.32 -9.88
N ARG A 49 -14.12 10.61 -11.03
CA ARG A 49 -15.38 11.36 -11.13
C ARG A 49 -16.61 10.46 -11.26
N GLY A 50 -16.40 9.16 -11.46
CA GLY A 50 -17.46 8.18 -11.62
C GLY A 50 -16.96 6.76 -11.36
N VAL A 51 -17.89 5.85 -11.17
CA VAL A 51 -17.60 4.42 -10.95
C VAL A 51 -16.81 3.85 -12.13
N SER A 52 -17.11 4.25 -13.37
CA SER A 52 -16.41 3.79 -14.58
C SER A 52 -14.92 4.12 -14.60
N GLU A 53 -14.53 5.27 -14.03
CA GLU A 53 -13.11 5.61 -13.90
C GLU A 53 -12.41 4.74 -12.84
N VAL A 54 -13.11 4.37 -11.77
CA VAL A 54 -12.59 3.40 -10.78
C VAL A 54 -12.50 2.00 -11.40
N GLU A 55 -13.46 1.59 -12.22
CA GLU A 55 -13.41 0.32 -12.96
C GLU A 55 -12.19 0.28 -13.90
N ALA A 56 -11.94 1.36 -14.64
CA ALA A 56 -10.75 1.49 -15.48
C ALA A 56 -9.45 1.43 -14.68
N TRP A 57 -9.39 2.09 -13.50
CA TRP A 57 -8.25 2.02 -12.60
C TRP A 57 -8.04 0.60 -12.05
N ILE A 58 -9.12 -0.11 -11.67
CA ILE A 58 -9.04 -1.52 -11.26
C ILE A 58 -8.54 -2.38 -12.42
N ALA A 59 -9.07 -2.20 -13.63
CA ALA A 59 -8.66 -2.97 -14.80
C ALA A 59 -7.16 -2.80 -15.07
N ALA A 60 -6.63 -1.57 -15.02
CA ALA A 60 -5.19 -1.31 -15.15
C ALA A 60 -4.36 -2.00 -14.06
N ALA A 61 -4.83 -1.98 -12.81
CA ALA A 61 -4.16 -2.69 -11.72
C ALA A 61 -4.15 -4.21 -11.90
N LEU A 62 -5.25 -4.79 -12.41
CA LEU A 62 -5.33 -6.22 -12.71
C LEU A 62 -4.48 -6.62 -13.93
N GLN A 63 -4.31 -5.74 -14.90
CA GLN A 63 -3.35 -5.95 -16.00
C GLN A 63 -1.91 -6.00 -15.46
N ALA A 64 -1.53 -5.09 -14.57
CA ALA A 64 -0.21 -5.10 -13.91
C ALA A 64 -0.03 -6.37 -13.06
N GLN A 65 -1.09 -6.85 -12.39
CA GLN A 65 -1.08 -8.13 -11.68
C GLN A 65 -0.85 -9.31 -12.64
N ALA A 66 -1.57 -9.35 -13.75
CA ALA A 66 -1.39 -10.41 -14.77
C ALA A 66 0.03 -10.39 -15.37
N ALA A 67 0.63 -9.21 -15.50
CA ALA A 67 2.04 -9.05 -15.89
C ALA A 67 3.03 -9.41 -14.76
N GLY A 68 2.55 -9.73 -13.56
CA GLY A 68 3.36 -10.10 -12.41
C GLY A 68 4.14 -8.94 -11.77
N THR A 69 3.79 -7.69 -12.06
CA THR A 69 4.49 -6.50 -11.55
C THR A 69 3.85 -5.94 -10.29
N GLU A 70 2.58 -6.23 -10.05
CA GLU A 70 1.81 -5.74 -8.91
C GLU A 70 0.90 -6.82 -8.31
N VAL A 71 0.53 -6.66 -7.04
CA VAL A 71 -0.55 -7.42 -6.37
C VAL A 71 -1.42 -6.41 -5.62
N PRO A 72 -2.54 -5.98 -6.23
CA PRO A 72 -3.44 -5.00 -5.64
C PRO A 72 -4.45 -5.63 -4.67
N PHE A 73 -4.80 -4.86 -3.62
CA PHE A 73 -5.75 -5.25 -2.59
C PHE A 73 -6.79 -4.16 -2.36
N ALA A 74 -8.04 -4.57 -2.12
CA ALA A 74 -9.04 -3.75 -1.43
C ALA A 74 -8.84 -3.89 0.08
N ILE A 75 -8.99 -2.78 0.81
CA ILE A 75 -8.91 -2.75 2.28
C ILE A 75 -10.34 -2.77 2.82
N ILE A 76 -10.67 -3.82 3.55
CA ILE A 76 -12.01 -4.06 4.10
C ILE A 76 -11.94 -3.89 5.62
N ARG A 77 -12.79 -3.05 6.19
CA ARG A 77 -12.92 -2.90 7.64
C ARG A 77 -13.69 -4.09 8.22
N GLN A 78 -13.11 -4.80 9.19
CA GLN A 78 -13.69 -6.02 9.74
C GLN A 78 -15.00 -5.79 10.51
N SER A 79 -15.17 -4.65 11.17
CA SER A 79 -16.33 -4.40 12.03
C SER A 79 -17.66 -4.35 11.31
N ASP A 80 -17.68 -4.00 10.01
CA ASP A 80 -18.89 -3.80 9.22
C ASP A 80 -18.78 -4.31 7.76
N GLY A 81 -17.62 -4.86 7.38
CA GLY A 81 -17.37 -5.32 6.02
C GLY A 81 -17.23 -4.19 4.98
N ALA A 82 -17.14 -2.93 5.39
CA ALA A 82 -17.03 -1.82 4.47
C ALA A 82 -15.68 -1.77 3.76
N VAL A 83 -15.68 -1.50 2.46
CA VAL A 83 -14.47 -1.14 1.71
C VAL A 83 -14.05 0.25 2.14
N VAL A 84 -12.82 0.40 2.61
CA VAL A 84 -12.31 1.68 3.15
C VAL A 84 -11.05 2.19 2.45
N GLY A 85 -10.60 1.52 1.39
CA GLY A 85 -9.42 1.98 0.64
C GLY A 85 -8.78 0.88 -0.19
N SER A 86 -7.56 1.15 -0.64
CA SER A 86 -6.76 0.22 -1.41
C SER A 86 -5.28 0.35 -1.08
N THR A 87 -4.54 -0.72 -1.34
CA THR A 87 -3.07 -0.79 -1.24
C THR A 87 -2.57 -1.85 -2.21
N ARG A 88 -1.27 -1.91 -2.48
CA ARG A 88 -0.71 -2.97 -3.33
C ARG A 88 0.75 -3.24 -3.03
N TYR A 89 1.20 -4.45 -3.39
CA TYR A 89 2.60 -4.70 -3.72
C TYR A 89 2.85 -4.19 -5.14
N LEU A 90 3.98 -3.58 -5.35
CA LEU A 90 4.45 -3.14 -6.67
C LEU A 90 5.98 -3.18 -6.73
N ASP A 91 6.56 -2.88 -7.87
CA ASP A 91 8.01 -2.98 -8.09
C ASP A 91 8.57 -4.32 -7.55
N ILE A 92 7.90 -5.43 -7.94
CA ILE A 92 8.24 -6.77 -7.48
C ILE A 92 9.51 -7.24 -8.20
N ARG A 93 10.64 -7.16 -7.50
CA ARG A 93 11.98 -7.50 -8.01
C ARG A 93 12.37 -8.90 -7.56
N ARG A 94 11.85 -9.93 -8.26
CA ARG A 94 12.01 -11.34 -7.90
C ARG A 94 13.45 -11.79 -7.67
N PRO A 95 14.42 -11.46 -8.56
CA PRO A 95 15.82 -11.87 -8.35
C PRO A 95 16.44 -11.27 -7.09
N HIS A 96 15.93 -10.12 -6.64
CA HIS A 96 16.42 -9.39 -5.47
C HIS A 96 15.59 -9.63 -4.21
N ARG A 97 14.55 -10.45 -4.28
CA ARG A 97 13.58 -10.70 -3.19
C ARG A 97 13.14 -9.40 -2.50
N ALA A 98 12.78 -8.42 -3.32
CA ALA A 98 12.40 -7.08 -2.85
C ALA A 98 11.12 -6.61 -3.55
N LEU A 99 10.34 -5.80 -2.86
CA LEU A 99 9.13 -5.18 -3.38
C LEU A 99 8.85 -3.84 -2.70
N GLU A 100 7.89 -3.11 -3.23
CA GLU A 100 7.33 -1.91 -2.62
C GLU A 100 5.91 -2.17 -2.09
N ILE A 101 5.57 -1.59 -0.96
CA ILE A 101 4.17 -1.41 -0.53
C ILE A 101 3.79 0.03 -0.80
N GLY A 102 2.86 0.24 -1.74
CA GLY A 102 2.48 1.57 -2.18
C GLY A 102 1.04 1.70 -2.66
N TRP A 103 0.75 2.80 -3.34
CA TRP A 103 -0.61 3.15 -3.77
C TRP A 103 -1.66 3.05 -2.66
N THR A 104 -1.22 3.27 -1.41
CA THR A 104 -2.09 3.16 -0.24
C THR A 104 -2.89 4.44 -0.06
N TRP A 105 -4.19 4.31 -0.06
CA TRP A 105 -5.10 5.36 0.34
C TRP A 105 -6.25 4.78 1.17
N LEU A 106 -6.78 5.59 2.05
CA LEU A 106 -7.86 5.24 2.97
C LEU A 106 -8.90 6.34 2.98
N ALA A 107 -10.16 5.95 3.08
CA ALA A 107 -11.26 6.83 3.43
C ALA A 107 -10.94 7.63 4.69
N ARG A 108 -11.45 8.86 4.77
CA ARG A 108 -11.10 9.78 5.86
C ARG A 108 -11.38 9.21 7.24
N GLU A 109 -12.53 8.54 7.40
CA GLU A 109 -12.94 7.91 8.66
C GLU A 109 -12.08 6.68 9.04
N ALA A 110 -11.37 6.08 8.09
CA ALA A 110 -10.45 4.97 8.35
C ALA A 110 -9.02 5.43 8.65
N GLN A 111 -8.71 6.72 8.43
CA GLN A 111 -7.40 7.28 8.73
C GLN A 111 -7.21 7.46 10.25
N ARG A 112 -5.97 7.34 10.73
CA ARG A 112 -5.60 7.46 12.16
C ARG A 112 -6.28 6.44 13.07
N THR A 113 -6.69 5.30 12.49
CA THR A 113 -7.22 4.14 13.21
C THR A 113 -6.22 2.97 13.13
N ALA A 114 -6.58 1.83 13.71
CA ALA A 114 -5.78 0.59 13.64
C ALA A 114 -5.65 0.04 12.21
N ILE A 115 -6.54 0.42 11.29
CA ILE A 115 -6.65 -0.14 9.94
C ILE A 115 -5.34 -0.06 9.16
N ASN A 116 -4.72 1.11 9.07
CA ASN A 116 -3.46 1.23 8.32
C ASN A 116 -2.31 0.45 8.96
N THR A 117 -2.23 0.47 10.29
CA THR A 117 -1.18 -0.25 11.03
C THR A 117 -1.29 -1.74 10.82
N GLU A 118 -2.50 -2.31 10.93
CA GLU A 118 -2.71 -3.73 10.73
C GLU A 118 -2.57 -4.13 9.26
N ALA A 119 -3.07 -3.34 8.31
CA ALA A 119 -2.85 -3.59 6.88
C ALA A 119 -1.36 -3.69 6.55
N LYS A 120 -0.53 -2.79 7.10
CA LYS A 120 0.93 -2.84 6.92
C LYS A 120 1.56 -4.05 7.64
N LEU A 121 1.09 -4.39 8.84
CA LEU A 121 1.54 -5.60 9.55
C LEU A 121 1.27 -6.85 8.71
N LEU A 122 0.07 -7.01 8.16
CA LEU A 122 -0.31 -8.15 7.32
C LEU A 122 0.57 -8.25 6.06
N LEU A 123 0.71 -7.14 5.34
CA LEU A 123 1.53 -7.09 4.13
C LEU A 123 3.01 -7.38 4.42
N LEU A 124 3.58 -6.76 5.44
CA LEU A 124 4.97 -6.97 5.82
C LEU A 124 5.22 -8.41 6.31
N THR A 125 4.32 -8.97 7.13
CA THR A 125 4.39 -10.38 7.55
C THR A 125 4.40 -11.31 6.34
N HIS A 126 3.47 -11.11 5.41
CA HIS A 126 3.39 -11.92 4.19
C HIS A 126 4.66 -11.78 3.32
N ALA A 127 5.17 -10.55 3.13
CA ALA A 127 6.38 -10.32 2.37
C ALA A 127 7.62 -10.99 2.99
N PHE A 128 7.86 -10.79 4.29
CA PHE A 128 9.06 -11.29 4.95
C PHE A 128 8.98 -12.77 5.33
N GLU A 129 7.86 -13.20 5.94
CA GLU A 129 7.78 -14.55 6.53
C GLU A 129 7.30 -15.60 5.53
N THR A 130 6.40 -15.23 4.60
CA THR A 130 5.90 -16.17 3.59
C THR A 130 6.81 -16.22 2.37
N HIS A 131 7.22 -15.06 1.86
CA HIS A 131 8.02 -14.96 0.64
C HIS A 131 9.52 -14.80 0.87
N GLY A 132 9.97 -14.52 2.09
CA GLY A 132 11.38 -14.33 2.40
C GLY A 132 11.96 -13.09 1.73
N ALA A 133 11.19 -12.00 1.70
CA ALA A 133 11.71 -10.71 1.26
C ALA A 133 12.97 -10.33 2.04
N VAL A 134 13.96 -9.77 1.37
CA VAL A 134 15.12 -9.19 2.05
C VAL A 134 14.94 -7.68 2.28
N ARG A 135 14.03 -7.06 1.52
CA ARG A 135 13.74 -5.63 1.59
C ARG A 135 12.31 -5.35 1.15
N VAL A 136 11.61 -4.52 1.92
CA VAL A 136 10.35 -3.90 1.53
C VAL A 136 10.51 -2.39 1.58
N GLN A 137 10.26 -1.71 0.47
CA GLN A 137 10.33 -0.27 0.39
C GLN A 137 8.97 0.39 0.48
N LEU A 138 8.96 1.64 0.95
CA LEU A 138 7.81 2.53 0.97
C LEU A 138 8.29 3.90 0.50
N LYS A 139 7.43 4.63 -0.21
CA LYS A 139 7.78 5.97 -0.67
C LYS A 139 6.60 6.91 -0.65
N THR A 140 6.90 8.20 -0.57
CA THR A 140 5.89 9.25 -0.65
C THR A 140 6.50 10.53 -1.21
N ASP A 141 5.65 11.51 -1.57
CA ASP A 141 6.11 12.87 -1.88
C ASP A 141 6.89 13.44 -0.68
N GLU A 142 8.02 14.10 -0.93
CA GLU A 142 8.84 14.68 0.16
C GLU A 142 8.06 15.66 1.04
N ARG A 143 7.04 16.33 0.48
CA ARG A 143 6.17 17.30 1.16
C ARG A 143 4.98 16.67 1.89
N ASN A 144 4.73 15.38 1.68
CA ASN A 144 3.64 14.67 2.35
C ASN A 144 4.05 14.27 3.77
N GLU A 145 4.09 15.24 4.68
CA GLU A 145 4.51 15.05 6.07
C GLU A 145 3.67 13.98 6.78
N GLN A 146 2.35 13.94 6.51
CA GLN A 146 1.46 12.93 7.10
C GLN A 146 1.88 11.52 6.72
N SER A 147 2.17 11.27 5.43
CA SER A 147 2.62 9.95 4.97
C SER A 147 4.03 9.64 5.47
N ARG A 148 4.95 10.60 5.45
CA ARG A 148 6.30 10.44 6.00
C ARG A 148 6.26 10.04 7.48
N ALA A 149 5.45 10.73 8.28
CA ALA A 149 5.27 10.39 9.70
C ALA A 149 4.61 9.01 9.88
N ALA A 150 3.65 8.65 9.03
CA ALA A 150 3.02 7.33 9.07
C ALA A 150 4.03 6.22 8.76
N ILE A 151 4.85 6.38 7.72
CA ILE A 151 5.89 5.43 7.31
C ILE A 151 6.96 5.29 8.43
N ALA A 152 7.43 6.38 9.00
CA ALA A 152 8.39 6.36 10.11
C ALA A 152 7.82 5.64 11.36
N ARG A 153 6.51 5.82 11.66
CA ARG A 153 5.86 5.10 12.76
C ARG A 153 5.80 3.59 12.55
N LEU A 154 5.79 3.10 11.32
CA LEU A 154 5.89 1.66 11.05
C LEU A 154 7.26 1.11 11.49
N GLY A 155 8.28 1.92 11.52
CA GLY A 155 9.66 1.53 11.80
C GLY A 155 10.54 1.52 10.55
N ALA A 156 10.03 2.00 9.41
CA ALA A 156 10.82 2.09 8.20
C ALA A 156 11.91 3.17 8.34
N VAL A 157 13.11 2.86 7.88
CA VAL A 157 14.27 3.73 7.89
C VAL A 157 14.22 4.66 6.68
N PHE A 158 14.45 5.95 6.90
CA PHE A 158 14.57 6.95 5.83
C PHE A 158 15.91 6.81 5.12
N GLU A 159 15.90 6.72 3.79
CA GLU A 159 17.10 6.51 2.98
C GLU A 159 17.52 7.74 2.16
N GLY A 160 16.62 8.69 2.00
CA GLY A 160 16.93 9.93 1.28
C GLY A 160 15.77 10.45 0.41
N ILE A 161 16.07 11.56 -0.26
CA ILE A 161 15.17 12.19 -1.24
C ILE A 161 15.69 11.91 -2.65
N LEU A 162 14.89 11.24 -3.44
CA LEU A 162 15.12 11.08 -4.89
C LEU A 162 14.54 12.30 -5.61
N ARG A 163 15.41 13.12 -6.18
CA ARG A 163 15.00 14.34 -6.89
C ARG A 163 14.42 13.99 -8.25
N ASN A 164 13.34 14.69 -8.64
CA ASN A 164 12.68 14.52 -9.94
C ASN A 164 12.35 13.05 -10.28
N PHE A 165 11.94 12.29 -9.25
CA PHE A 165 11.77 10.84 -9.36
C PHE A 165 10.56 10.44 -10.21
N GLN A 166 9.50 11.24 -10.19
CA GLN A 166 8.25 10.93 -10.88
C GLN A 166 7.57 12.21 -11.36
N THR A 167 7.05 12.19 -12.58
CA THR A 167 6.15 13.22 -13.08
C THR A 167 4.71 12.74 -13.04
N ARG A 168 3.82 13.53 -12.44
CA ARG A 168 2.39 13.21 -12.45
C ARG A 168 1.81 13.57 -13.80
N VAL A 169 1.15 12.60 -14.44
CA VAL A 169 0.68 12.73 -15.83
C VAL A 169 -0.44 13.77 -15.95
N HIS A 170 -1.30 13.89 -14.92
CA HIS A 170 -2.51 14.73 -15.01
C HIS A 170 -2.27 16.22 -14.80
N ASP A 171 -1.17 16.64 -14.18
CA ASP A 171 -0.88 18.04 -13.89
C ASP A 171 0.59 18.44 -14.16
N GLY A 172 1.41 17.51 -14.64
CA GLY A 172 2.83 17.77 -14.96
C GLY A 172 3.73 18.01 -13.75
N TYR A 173 3.22 17.86 -12.52
CA TYR A 173 4.02 18.09 -11.32
C TYR A 173 5.19 17.10 -11.24
N VAL A 174 6.40 17.64 -11.18
CA VAL A 174 7.63 16.85 -10.98
C VAL A 174 7.86 16.65 -9.49
N ARG A 175 7.77 15.41 -9.06
CA ARG A 175 7.78 14.99 -7.67
C ARG A 175 9.18 14.58 -7.21
N ASN A 176 9.66 15.19 -6.13
CA ASN A 176 10.71 14.59 -5.30
C ASN A 176 10.10 13.56 -4.37
N THR A 177 10.81 12.46 -4.18
CA THR A 177 10.28 11.29 -3.45
C THR A 177 11.14 10.98 -2.24
N ALA A 178 10.52 10.98 -1.06
CA ALA A 178 11.11 10.45 0.16
C ALA A 178 11.06 8.93 0.14
N MET A 179 12.21 8.28 0.16
CA MET A 179 12.38 6.83 0.13
C MET A 179 12.63 6.28 1.53
N TYR A 180 11.98 5.17 1.84
CA TYR A 180 12.11 4.43 3.09
C TYR A 180 12.18 2.94 2.81
N SER A 181 12.75 2.18 3.74
CA SER A 181 12.73 0.72 3.68
C SER A 181 12.64 0.07 5.05
N ILE A 182 12.31 -1.21 5.02
CA ILE A 182 12.47 -2.16 6.12
C ILE A 182 13.23 -3.34 5.52
N THR A 183 14.30 -3.78 6.19
CA THR A 183 15.08 -4.95 5.81
C THR A 183 14.63 -6.20 6.59
N ALA A 184 15.05 -7.39 6.13
CA ALA A 184 14.75 -8.64 6.82
C ALA A 184 15.32 -8.66 8.24
N GLU A 185 16.49 -8.04 8.47
CA GLU A 185 17.12 -7.94 9.78
C GLU A 185 16.34 -7.04 10.74
N GLU A 186 15.70 -5.98 10.21
CA GLU A 186 14.90 -5.01 10.99
C GLU A 186 13.48 -5.53 11.27
N TRP A 187 13.02 -6.53 10.48
CA TRP A 187 11.64 -7.01 10.53
C TRP A 187 11.21 -7.50 11.92
N PRO A 188 11.96 -8.31 12.68
CA PRO A 188 11.51 -8.77 14.00
C PRO A 188 11.19 -7.62 14.97
N ALA A 189 12.02 -6.58 15.01
CA ALA A 189 11.81 -5.41 15.85
C ALA A 189 10.61 -4.57 15.36
N THR A 190 10.50 -4.39 14.05
CA THR A 190 9.37 -3.69 13.39
C THR A 190 8.05 -4.41 13.66
N ARG A 191 8.00 -5.72 13.50
CA ARG A 191 6.81 -6.55 13.81
C ARG A 191 6.35 -6.36 15.25
N ALA A 192 7.26 -6.50 16.20
CA ALA A 192 6.95 -6.34 17.63
C ALA A 192 6.40 -4.92 17.93
N ARG A 193 6.96 -3.89 17.29
CA ARG A 193 6.47 -2.51 17.39
C ARG A 193 5.06 -2.35 16.84
N LEU A 194 4.77 -2.89 15.65
CA LEU A 194 3.45 -2.81 15.03
C LEU A 194 2.40 -3.55 15.87
N GLN A 195 2.72 -4.73 16.39
CA GLN A 195 1.83 -5.49 17.28
C GLN A 195 1.50 -4.70 18.56
N ARG A 196 2.50 -4.08 19.22
CA ARG A 196 2.26 -3.22 20.39
C ARG A 196 1.36 -2.02 20.07
N ASN A 197 1.47 -1.44 18.88
CA ASN A 197 0.64 -0.32 18.47
C ASN A 197 -0.82 -0.69 18.22
N LEU A 198 -1.11 -1.96 17.95
CA LEU A 198 -2.47 -2.49 17.75
C LEU A 198 -3.19 -2.87 19.05
N VAL A 199 -2.46 -3.04 20.15
CA VAL A 199 -3.02 -3.37 21.47
C VAL A 199 -3.40 -2.12 22.29
N ARG A 200 -2.90 -0.95 21.89
CA ARG A 200 -3.22 0.36 22.51
C ARG A 200 -4.50 0.95 21.92
#